data_e812b9ff9598b2f92fc9331e8ad03dbf
#
_entry.id   e812b9ff9598b2f92fc9331e8ad03dbf
#
_cell.length_a   1.000
_cell.length_b   1.000
_cell.length_c   1.000
_cell.angle_alpha   90.00
_cell.angle_beta   90.00
_cell.angle_gamma   90.00
#
_symmetry.space_group_name_H-M   'P 1'
#
loop_
_entity.id
_entity.type
_entity.pdbx_description
1 polymer ?
#
loop_
_entity_poly.entity_id
_entity_poly.type
_entity_poly.pdbx_seq_one_letter_code
_entity_poly.pdbx_strand_id
1 'polypeptide(L)'
;MTTAAEIQHLQQHGLYSSGNEHDACGLGFVAHIKGVKRHDIVTQALKILENIDHRGAVGADPLMGDGAGILIQIPDALYREEMAKQGVTLPAAGEYGVGMIFLPKEHASRLACEQEMERAIKAEGQVLLGWRDVPVNVDMPMSPTVRKKEPILRQVFIGRGNDVIVQDALERKLYVIRKTASANIQALKLKHSKEYYVPSMSSRTVVYKGLLLADQVGVYYKDLSDERCISAIGLVHQRFSTNTFPEWPLAHPYRYVAHNGEINTVKGNYNWMKAREGVMASPVLAADLQKLYPISFADQSDTATFDNCLELLTMAGYPISQ
;
A
#
# COMPACT_ATOMS: atom_id res chain seq x y z
N MET A 1 -8.92 -22.60 -23.44
CA MET A 1 -10.13 -22.29 -22.64
C MET A 1 -11.07 -23.46 -22.78
N THR A 2 -11.57 -23.99 -21.66
CA THR A 2 -12.52 -25.11 -21.64
C THR A 2 -13.85 -24.66 -22.23
N THR A 3 -14.39 -25.41 -23.16
CA THR A 3 -15.68 -25.10 -23.82
C THR A 3 -16.86 -25.50 -22.96
N ALA A 4 -18.03 -24.91 -23.16
CA ALA A 4 -19.25 -25.27 -22.44
C ALA A 4 -19.61 -26.77 -22.62
N ALA A 5 -19.33 -27.35 -23.78
CA ALA A 5 -19.54 -28.78 -24.04
C ALA A 5 -18.60 -29.68 -23.23
N GLU A 6 -17.32 -29.28 -23.06
CA GLU A 6 -16.38 -30.00 -22.20
C GLU A 6 -16.75 -29.91 -20.74
N ILE A 7 -17.23 -28.75 -20.26
CA ILE A 7 -17.73 -28.57 -18.90
C ILE A 7 -18.93 -29.52 -18.67
N GLN A 8 -19.90 -29.54 -19.57
CA GLN A 8 -21.05 -30.41 -19.47
C GLN A 8 -20.67 -31.89 -19.49
N HIS A 9 -19.71 -32.29 -20.31
CA HIS A 9 -19.18 -33.65 -20.35
C HIS A 9 -18.53 -34.03 -19.02
N LEU A 10 -17.69 -33.15 -18.45
CA LEU A 10 -17.03 -33.37 -17.16
C LEU A 10 -18.05 -33.49 -15.98
N GLN A 11 -19.12 -32.71 -16.02
CA GLN A 11 -20.19 -32.79 -15.02
C GLN A 11 -20.98 -34.11 -15.10
N GLN A 12 -21.19 -34.64 -16.31
CA GLN A 12 -21.97 -35.87 -16.52
C GLN A 12 -21.17 -37.16 -16.29
N HIS A 13 -19.86 -37.13 -16.56
CA HIS A 13 -19.01 -38.33 -16.64
C HIS A 13 -17.84 -38.30 -15.66
N GLY A 14 -17.63 -37.21 -14.93
CA GLY A 14 -16.54 -37.04 -14.00
C GLY A 14 -17.00 -36.62 -12.59
N LEU A 15 -16.03 -36.29 -11.75
CA LEU A 15 -16.28 -35.77 -10.40
C LEU A 15 -16.39 -34.22 -10.38
N TYR A 16 -16.34 -33.59 -11.56
CA TYR A 16 -16.44 -32.14 -11.68
C TYR A 16 -17.86 -31.66 -11.39
N SER A 17 -17.97 -30.59 -10.62
CA SER A 17 -19.22 -29.85 -10.41
C SER A 17 -18.92 -28.36 -10.46
N SER A 18 -19.57 -27.63 -11.36
CA SER A 18 -19.43 -26.18 -11.44
C SER A 18 -19.91 -25.45 -10.16
N GLY A 19 -20.74 -26.10 -9.35
CA GLY A 19 -21.15 -25.58 -8.05
C GLY A 19 -20.03 -25.60 -6.99
N ASN A 20 -18.95 -26.35 -7.24
CA ASN A 20 -17.78 -26.41 -6.37
C ASN A 20 -16.65 -25.47 -6.84
N GLU A 21 -16.84 -24.76 -7.96
CA GLU A 21 -15.88 -23.75 -8.40
C GLU A 21 -16.01 -22.50 -7.55
N HIS A 22 -14.94 -22.20 -6.84
CA HIS A 22 -14.78 -20.99 -6.06
C HIS A 22 -13.47 -20.31 -6.50
N ASP A 23 -13.44 -18.99 -6.41
CA ASP A 23 -12.21 -18.25 -6.61
C ASP A 23 -11.12 -18.75 -5.66
N ALA A 24 -10.01 -19.21 -6.21
CA ALA A 24 -8.91 -19.80 -5.44
C ALA A 24 -7.83 -18.78 -5.06
N CYS A 25 -8.02 -17.50 -5.39
CA CYS A 25 -7.08 -16.40 -5.14
C CYS A 25 -7.65 -15.42 -4.11
N GLY A 26 -6.81 -14.93 -3.17
CA GLY A 26 -7.16 -13.84 -2.25
C GLY A 26 -6.90 -12.45 -2.84
N LEU A 27 -6.75 -12.35 -4.14
CA LEU A 27 -6.49 -11.15 -4.92
C LEU A 27 -7.62 -10.92 -5.93
N GLY A 28 -8.05 -9.69 -6.08
CA GLY A 28 -8.96 -9.30 -7.15
C GLY A 28 -8.71 -7.86 -7.60
N PHE A 29 -9.15 -7.53 -8.79
CA PHE A 29 -9.15 -6.16 -9.26
C PHE A 29 -10.31 -5.88 -10.20
N VAL A 30 -10.69 -4.63 -10.28
CA VAL A 30 -11.61 -4.08 -11.27
C VAL A 30 -11.01 -2.82 -11.87
N ALA A 31 -11.16 -2.65 -13.19
CA ALA A 31 -10.64 -1.49 -13.89
C ALA A 31 -11.62 -1.01 -14.94
N HIS A 32 -11.77 0.30 -15.07
CA HIS A 32 -12.53 0.91 -16.16
C HIS A 32 -11.66 0.98 -17.42
N ILE A 33 -12.01 0.23 -18.47
CA ILE A 33 -11.18 0.05 -19.69
C ILE A 33 -10.79 1.40 -20.35
N LYS A 34 -11.67 2.41 -20.27
CA LYS A 34 -11.40 3.75 -20.80
C LYS A 34 -10.75 4.71 -19.79
N GLY A 35 -10.33 4.22 -18.62
CA GLY A 35 -9.67 5.03 -17.59
C GLY A 35 -10.57 6.07 -16.90
N VAL A 36 -11.88 5.99 -17.02
CA VAL A 36 -12.81 6.93 -16.37
C VAL A 36 -12.88 6.63 -14.88
N LYS A 37 -12.55 7.62 -14.06
CA LYS A 37 -12.62 7.50 -12.61
C LYS A 37 -14.05 7.61 -12.12
N ARG A 38 -14.49 6.64 -11.30
CA ARG A 38 -15.85 6.57 -10.76
C ARG A 38 -15.82 5.94 -9.37
N HIS A 39 -16.80 6.28 -8.53
CA HIS A 39 -16.92 5.68 -7.20
C HIS A 39 -17.35 4.21 -7.25
N ASP A 40 -18.16 3.82 -8.24
CA ASP A 40 -18.59 2.43 -8.39
C ASP A 40 -17.43 1.44 -8.64
N ILE A 41 -16.30 1.89 -9.19
CA ILE A 41 -15.07 1.07 -9.26
C ILE A 41 -14.55 0.77 -7.86
N VAL A 42 -14.59 1.74 -6.93
CA VAL A 42 -14.17 1.52 -5.54
C VAL A 42 -15.13 0.57 -4.83
N THR A 43 -16.42 0.78 -4.98
CA THR A 43 -17.44 -0.10 -4.35
C THR A 43 -17.42 -1.52 -4.91
N GLN A 44 -17.20 -1.69 -6.23
CA GLN A 44 -17.04 -3.00 -6.86
C GLN A 44 -15.76 -3.70 -6.39
N ALA A 45 -14.66 -2.97 -6.22
CA ALA A 45 -13.43 -3.54 -5.68
C ALA A 45 -13.63 -4.03 -4.23
N LEU A 46 -14.30 -3.25 -3.38
CA LEU A 46 -14.65 -3.68 -2.03
C LEU A 46 -15.58 -4.90 -2.06
N LYS A 47 -16.53 -4.97 -3.00
CA LYS A 47 -17.39 -6.14 -3.17
C LYS A 47 -16.62 -7.39 -3.60
N ILE A 48 -15.61 -7.24 -4.47
CA ILE A 48 -14.70 -8.33 -4.81
C ILE A 48 -13.99 -8.81 -3.52
N LEU A 49 -13.49 -7.88 -2.70
CA LEU A 49 -12.81 -8.22 -1.45
C LEU A 49 -13.70 -9.03 -0.51
N GLU A 50 -14.96 -8.65 -0.34
CA GLU A 50 -15.96 -9.41 0.43
C GLU A 50 -16.19 -10.82 -0.16
N ASN A 51 -16.30 -10.93 -1.49
CA ASN A 51 -16.55 -12.21 -2.16
C ASN A 51 -15.41 -13.22 -2.01
N ILE A 52 -14.17 -12.75 -1.79
CA ILE A 52 -13.01 -13.59 -1.55
C ILE A 52 -12.70 -13.81 -0.06
N ASP A 53 -13.63 -13.48 0.84
CA ASP A 53 -13.46 -13.61 2.29
C ASP A 53 -13.06 -15.02 2.73
N HIS A 54 -13.56 -16.06 2.06
CA HIS A 54 -13.19 -17.46 2.28
C HIS A 54 -11.69 -17.75 2.07
N ARG A 55 -10.91 -16.80 1.54
CA ARG A 55 -9.44 -16.89 1.34
C ARG A 55 -8.66 -16.30 2.51
N GLY A 56 -9.31 -15.53 3.37
CA GLY A 56 -8.72 -15.00 4.59
C GLY A 56 -8.64 -16.08 5.68
N ALA A 57 -7.65 -15.97 6.56
CA ALA A 57 -7.63 -16.75 7.77
C ALA A 57 -8.26 -15.95 8.92
N VAL A 58 -9.09 -16.62 9.68
CA VAL A 58 -9.67 -16.09 10.91
C VAL A 58 -9.09 -16.92 12.06
N GLY A 59 -8.53 -16.24 13.05
CA GLY A 59 -7.99 -16.90 14.23
C GLY A 59 -9.08 -17.40 15.18
N ALA A 60 -8.69 -17.70 16.42
CA ALA A 60 -9.65 -18.08 17.47
C ALA A 60 -10.63 -16.92 17.81
N ASP A 61 -10.24 -15.68 17.56
CA ASP A 61 -11.09 -14.50 17.67
C ASP A 61 -11.68 -14.21 16.27
N PRO A 62 -13.01 -14.33 16.07
CA PRO A 62 -13.65 -14.13 14.76
C PRO A 62 -13.56 -12.69 14.23
N LEU A 63 -13.18 -11.72 15.07
CA LEU A 63 -12.95 -10.33 14.67
C LEU A 63 -11.48 -10.04 14.37
N MET A 64 -10.62 -11.05 14.33
CA MET A 64 -9.20 -10.94 14.04
C MET A 64 -8.90 -11.51 12.65
N GLY A 65 -8.84 -10.65 11.65
CA GLY A 65 -8.34 -10.99 10.32
C GLY A 65 -6.82 -11.04 10.25
N ASP A 66 -6.31 -11.73 9.24
CA ASP A 66 -4.87 -11.79 8.93
C ASP A 66 -4.41 -10.66 8.01
N GLY A 67 -5.33 -9.80 7.60
CA GLY A 67 -5.08 -8.56 6.86
C GLY A 67 -5.83 -8.46 5.54
N ALA A 68 -6.29 -7.25 5.25
CA ALA A 68 -6.96 -6.92 4.00
C ALA A 68 -6.67 -5.48 3.61
N GLY A 69 -6.89 -5.15 2.32
CA GLY A 69 -6.71 -3.78 1.84
C GLY A 69 -7.08 -3.59 0.38
N ILE A 70 -7.03 -2.33 0.00
CA ILE A 70 -7.33 -1.84 -1.35
C ILE A 70 -6.28 -0.82 -1.79
N LEU A 71 -5.87 -0.90 -3.04
CA LEU A 71 -5.12 0.12 -3.76
C LEU A 71 -6.03 0.76 -4.78
N ILE A 72 -6.10 2.09 -4.76
CA ILE A 72 -6.84 2.92 -5.70
C ILE A 72 -5.97 4.06 -6.23
N GLN A 73 -6.41 4.73 -7.28
CA GLN A 73 -5.78 5.99 -7.69
C GLN A 73 -6.06 7.08 -6.65
N ILE A 74 -5.19 8.11 -6.61
CA ILE A 74 -5.41 9.30 -5.78
C ILE A 74 -6.81 9.88 -6.06
N PRO A 75 -7.71 9.94 -5.06
CA PRO A 75 -9.03 10.56 -5.19
C PRO A 75 -8.93 12.08 -5.04
N ASP A 76 -8.43 12.76 -6.08
CA ASP A 76 -8.06 14.18 -6.06
C ASP A 76 -9.21 15.07 -5.59
N ALA A 77 -10.46 14.83 -6.03
CA ALA A 77 -11.61 15.63 -5.63
C ALA A 77 -11.84 15.60 -4.12
N LEU A 78 -11.81 14.40 -3.52
CA LEU A 78 -11.93 14.21 -2.07
C LEU A 78 -10.82 14.96 -1.33
N TYR A 79 -9.57 14.72 -1.70
CA TYR A 79 -8.44 15.29 -0.98
C TYR A 79 -8.37 16.80 -1.12
N ARG A 80 -8.70 17.34 -2.28
CA ARG A 80 -8.74 18.78 -2.52
C ARG A 80 -9.72 19.49 -1.61
N GLU A 81 -10.93 18.96 -1.48
CA GLU A 81 -11.95 19.53 -0.60
C GLU A 81 -11.60 19.38 0.88
N GLU A 82 -11.09 18.19 1.29
CA GLU A 82 -10.70 17.96 2.68
C GLU A 82 -9.51 18.85 3.10
N MET A 83 -8.52 19.04 2.23
CA MET A 83 -7.39 19.93 2.52
C MET A 83 -7.79 21.40 2.49
N ALA A 84 -8.72 21.79 1.64
CA ALA A 84 -9.27 23.15 1.62
C ALA A 84 -9.95 23.54 2.95
N LYS A 85 -10.58 22.58 3.66
CA LYS A 85 -11.14 22.83 5.00
C LYS A 85 -10.07 23.21 6.03
N GLN A 86 -8.81 22.84 5.78
CA GLN A 86 -7.66 23.19 6.60
C GLN A 86 -6.89 24.41 6.07
N GLY A 87 -7.43 25.12 5.05
CA GLY A 87 -6.80 26.27 4.42
C GLY A 87 -5.67 25.92 3.45
N VAL A 88 -5.55 24.64 3.06
CA VAL A 88 -4.51 24.17 2.14
C VAL A 88 -5.08 24.01 0.73
N THR A 89 -4.48 24.71 -0.23
CA THR A 89 -4.82 24.57 -1.66
C THR A 89 -3.85 23.56 -2.30
N LEU A 90 -4.39 22.44 -2.80
CA LEU A 90 -3.57 21.45 -3.50
C LEU A 90 -3.25 21.90 -4.93
N PRO A 91 -2.03 21.66 -5.44
CA PRO A 91 -1.68 21.83 -6.86
C PRO A 91 -2.54 20.97 -7.79
N ALA A 92 -2.33 21.05 -9.09
CA ALA A 92 -3.03 20.19 -10.05
C ALA A 92 -2.74 18.69 -9.77
N ALA A 93 -3.70 17.83 -10.15
CA ALA A 93 -3.52 16.38 -10.05
C ALA A 93 -2.25 15.94 -10.78
N GLY A 94 -1.43 15.12 -10.13
CA GLY A 94 -0.12 14.70 -10.62
C GLY A 94 1.04 15.66 -10.28
N GLU A 95 0.76 16.83 -9.72
CA GLU A 95 1.77 17.79 -9.24
C GLU A 95 1.98 17.73 -7.72
N TYR A 96 1.27 16.83 -7.05
CA TYR A 96 1.48 16.51 -5.65
C TYR A 96 1.39 15.01 -5.41
N GLY A 97 2.03 14.55 -4.36
CA GLY A 97 1.94 13.18 -3.88
C GLY A 97 1.27 13.10 -2.51
N VAL A 98 0.76 11.92 -2.19
CA VAL A 98 0.16 11.60 -0.90
C VAL A 98 0.88 10.41 -0.29
N GLY A 99 1.42 10.60 0.92
CA GLY A 99 1.94 9.51 1.74
C GLY A 99 0.88 9.04 2.73
N MET A 100 0.42 7.79 2.62
CA MET A 100 -0.31 7.12 3.69
C MET A 100 0.69 6.64 4.72
N ILE A 101 0.53 7.00 5.99
CA ILE A 101 1.53 6.73 7.03
C ILE A 101 0.86 6.14 8.27
N PHE A 102 1.42 5.04 8.72
CA PHE A 102 1.16 4.44 10.03
C PHE A 102 2.15 5.02 11.03
N LEU A 103 1.64 5.59 12.11
CA LEU A 103 2.42 6.30 13.12
C LEU A 103 2.21 5.70 14.51
N PRO A 104 3.21 5.81 15.40
CA PRO A 104 3.08 5.40 16.79
C PRO A 104 1.93 6.11 17.52
N LYS A 105 1.23 5.39 18.40
CA LYS A 105 0.24 5.97 19.31
C LYS A 105 0.88 6.89 20.34
N GLU A 106 2.10 6.59 20.76
CA GLU A 106 2.85 7.39 21.71
C GLU A 106 3.22 8.74 21.07
N HIS A 107 2.80 9.84 21.73
CA HIS A 107 2.85 11.19 21.16
C HIS A 107 4.26 11.67 20.79
N ALA A 108 5.26 11.45 21.67
CA ALA A 108 6.62 11.94 21.43
C ALA A 108 7.27 11.19 20.25
N SER A 109 7.11 9.85 20.17
CA SER A 109 7.58 9.05 19.02
C SER A 109 6.87 9.43 17.74
N ARG A 110 5.55 9.69 17.79
CA ARG A 110 4.78 10.16 16.63
C ARG A 110 5.30 11.47 16.09
N LEU A 111 5.46 12.46 16.97
CA LEU A 111 5.96 13.79 16.61
C LEU A 111 7.36 13.71 16.00
N ALA A 112 8.25 12.88 16.56
CA ALA A 112 9.58 12.67 16.00
C ALA A 112 9.52 12.04 14.59
N CYS A 113 8.61 11.08 14.34
CA CYS A 113 8.41 10.50 13.02
C CYS A 113 7.90 11.53 12.01
N GLU A 114 6.94 12.37 12.41
CA GLU A 114 6.42 13.44 11.57
C GLU A 114 7.51 14.45 11.21
N GLN A 115 8.30 14.90 12.19
CA GLN A 115 9.41 15.82 11.97
C GLN A 115 10.49 15.25 11.04
N GLU A 116 10.82 13.96 11.15
CA GLU A 116 11.75 13.31 10.22
C GLU A 116 11.20 13.23 8.79
N MET A 117 9.91 12.95 8.64
CA MET A 117 9.25 13.00 7.34
C MET A 117 9.32 14.40 6.73
N GLU A 118 9.02 15.44 7.49
CA GLU A 118 9.10 16.84 7.05
C GLU A 118 10.52 17.26 6.69
N ARG A 119 11.52 16.81 7.46
CA ARG A 119 12.94 17.03 7.12
C ARG A 119 13.32 16.36 5.81
N ALA A 120 12.89 15.11 5.59
CA ALA A 120 13.18 14.40 4.35
C ALA A 120 12.53 15.10 3.13
N ILE A 121 11.28 15.55 3.26
CA ILE A 121 10.59 16.31 2.22
C ILE A 121 11.39 17.57 1.84
N LYS A 122 11.80 18.35 2.85
CA LYS A 122 12.57 19.59 2.66
C LYS A 122 13.96 19.30 2.08
N ALA A 123 14.64 18.26 2.57
CA ALA A 123 15.99 17.88 2.10
C ALA A 123 15.99 17.46 0.62
N GLU A 124 14.89 16.87 0.13
CA GLU A 124 14.71 16.50 -1.28
C GLU A 124 14.14 17.65 -2.14
N GLY A 125 14.07 18.87 -1.61
CA GLY A 125 13.61 20.06 -2.34
C GLY A 125 12.12 20.04 -2.67
N GLN A 126 11.32 19.22 -1.98
CA GLN A 126 9.87 19.17 -2.18
C GLN A 126 9.15 20.04 -1.15
N VAL A 127 7.87 20.31 -1.39
CA VAL A 127 7.05 21.21 -0.58
C VAL A 127 6.11 20.43 0.32
N LEU A 128 6.22 20.60 1.63
CA LEU A 128 5.19 20.12 2.55
C LEU A 128 3.94 20.97 2.39
N LEU A 129 2.84 20.38 1.93
CA LEU A 129 1.55 21.07 1.81
C LEU A 129 0.73 20.96 3.10
N GLY A 130 0.80 19.84 3.80
CA GLY A 130 0.12 19.64 5.07
C GLY A 130 -0.07 18.16 5.43
N TRP A 131 -0.72 17.97 6.57
CA TRP A 131 -1.08 16.66 7.12
C TRP A 131 -2.60 16.54 7.27
N ARG A 132 -3.12 15.35 7.09
CA ARG A 132 -4.52 15.01 7.32
C ARG A 132 -4.62 13.75 8.17
N ASP A 133 -5.45 13.77 9.18
CA ASP A 133 -5.82 12.54 9.89
C ASP A 133 -6.77 11.73 9.00
N VAL A 134 -6.49 10.45 8.81
CA VAL A 134 -7.37 9.57 8.02
C VAL A 134 -8.63 9.29 8.83
N PRO A 135 -9.83 9.62 8.32
CA PRO A 135 -11.06 9.38 9.05
C PRO A 135 -11.38 7.87 9.09
N VAL A 136 -11.36 7.31 10.31
CA VAL A 136 -11.67 5.91 10.55
C VAL A 136 -12.94 5.75 11.41
N ASN A 137 -13.57 4.59 11.33
CA ASN A 137 -14.69 4.23 12.17
C ASN A 137 -14.19 3.60 13.48
N VAL A 138 -14.11 4.44 14.51
CA VAL A 138 -13.62 4.01 15.83
C VAL A 138 -14.58 3.04 16.56
N ASP A 139 -15.86 3.08 16.19
CA ASP A 139 -16.92 2.26 16.81
C ASP A 139 -17.11 0.91 16.10
N MET A 140 -16.39 0.67 15.01
CA MET A 140 -16.45 -0.59 14.29
C MET A 140 -16.01 -1.75 15.22
N PRO A 141 -16.76 -2.86 15.31
CA PRO A 141 -16.31 -4.05 16.01
C PRO A 141 -14.98 -4.57 15.47
N MET A 142 -14.00 -4.72 16.34
CA MET A 142 -12.67 -5.19 16.01
C MET A 142 -12.07 -5.94 17.20
N SER A 143 -11.28 -6.95 16.94
CA SER A 143 -10.55 -7.68 17.99
C SER A 143 -9.77 -6.70 18.90
N PRO A 144 -9.85 -6.85 20.24
CA PRO A 144 -9.05 -6.04 21.16
C PRO A 144 -7.54 -6.11 20.88
N THR A 145 -7.06 -7.26 20.42
CA THR A 145 -5.66 -7.45 20.03
C THR A 145 -5.30 -6.60 18.82
N VAL A 146 -6.16 -6.56 17.80
CA VAL A 146 -5.98 -5.73 16.60
C VAL A 146 -6.06 -4.25 16.96
N ARG A 147 -7.05 -3.86 17.77
CA ARG A 147 -7.24 -2.47 18.24
C ARG A 147 -6.03 -1.97 19.04
N LYS A 148 -5.40 -2.85 19.83
CA LYS A 148 -4.18 -2.50 20.57
C LYS A 148 -3.00 -2.18 19.64
N LYS A 149 -2.87 -2.93 18.54
CA LYS A 149 -1.81 -2.77 17.53
C LYS A 149 -2.14 -1.72 16.45
N GLU A 150 -3.35 -1.20 16.41
CA GLU A 150 -3.78 -0.20 15.45
C GLU A 150 -2.87 1.04 15.52
N PRO A 151 -2.30 1.49 14.39
CA PRO A 151 -1.49 2.71 14.36
C PRO A 151 -2.37 3.97 14.34
N ILE A 152 -1.76 5.12 14.57
CA ILE A 152 -2.36 6.39 14.16
C ILE A 152 -2.16 6.51 12.64
N LEU A 153 -3.25 6.78 11.93
CA LEU A 153 -3.28 6.83 10.46
C LEU A 153 -3.31 8.30 10.02
N ARG A 154 -2.26 8.73 9.33
CA ARG A 154 -2.20 10.08 8.77
C ARG A 154 -1.77 10.07 7.31
N GLN A 155 -2.18 11.10 6.59
CA GLN A 155 -1.72 11.37 5.24
C GLN A 155 -0.86 12.62 5.24
N VAL A 156 0.30 12.58 4.56
CA VAL A 156 1.12 13.74 4.27
C VAL A 156 0.95 14.11 2.80
N PHE A 157 0.73 15.40 2.54
CA PHE A 157 0.58 15.96 1.20
C PHE A 157 1.86 16.70 0.82
N ILE A 158 2.45 16.32 -0.31
CA ILE A 158 3.76 16.77 -0.77
C ILE A 158 3.63 17.36 -2.17
N GLY A 159 3.81 18.66 -2.30
CA GLY A 159 3.87 19.34 -3.59
C GLY A 159 5.23 19.16 -4.25
N ARG A 160 5.26 19.15 -5.57
CA ARG A 160 6.52 19.11 -6.32
C ARG A 160 7.32 20.38 -6.12
N GLY A 161 8.64 20.23 -6.02
CA GLY A 161 9.57 21.35 -6.03
C GLY A 161 9.80 21.90 -7.46
N ASN A 162 10.42 23.07 -7.55
CA ASN A 162 10.62 23.76 -8.82
C ASN A 162 11.49 22.97 -9.83
N ASP A 163 12.41 22.15 -9.35
CA ASP A 163 13.31 21.36 -10.19
C ASP A 163 12.68 20.07 -10.73
N VAL A 164 11.43 19.77 -10.32
CA VAL A 164 10.70 18.56 -10.70
C VAL A 164 9.63 18.91 -11.72
N ILE A 165 9.87 18.61 -13.01
CA ILE A 165 9.01 19.05 -14.10
C ILE A 165 7.94 18.02 -14.47
N VAL A 166 8.26 16.72 -14.40
CA VAL A 166 7.38 15.63 -14.82
C VAL A 166 6.98 14.73 -13.64
N GLN A 167 5.81 14.11 -13.75
CA GLN A 167 5.24 13.26 -12.70
C GLN A 167 6.17 12.08 -12.32
N ASP A 168 6.86 11.47 -13.28
CA ASP A 168 7.82 10.38 -13.00
C ASP A 168 9.01 10.85 -12.13
N ALA A 169 9.44 12.09 -12.30
CA ALA A 169 10.47 12.66 -11.44
C ALA A 169 9.93 12.91 -10.02
N LEU A 170 8.66 13.32 -9.90
CA LEU A 170 8.01 13.43 -8.59
C LEU A 170 7.89 12.06 -7.91
N GLU A 171 7.46 11.01 -8.62
CA GLU A 171 7.42 9.64 -8.08
C GLU A 171 8.77 9.20 -7.53
N ARG A 172 9.86 9.45 -8.26
CA ARG A 172 11.22 9.16 -7.78
C ARG A 172 11.58 9.94 -6.52
N LYS A 173 11.22 11.22 -6.45
CA LYS A 173 11.47 12.03 -5.23
C LYS A 173 10.64 11.53 -4.05
N LEU A 174 9.38 11.17 -4.26
CA LEU A 174 8.54 10.57 -3.22
C LEU A 174 9.11 9.24 -2.71
N TYR A 175 9.65 8.41 -3.61
CA TYR A 175 10.36 7.18 -3.25
C TYR A 175 11.58 7.46 -2.37
N VAL A 176 12.43 8.42 -2.76
CA VAL A 176 13.63 8.81 -2.00
C VAL A 176 13.23 9.36 -0.62
N ILE A 177 12.24 10.26 -0.56
CA ILE A 177 11.72 10.83 0.70
C ILE A 177 11.27 9.71 1.63
N ARG A 178 10.45 8.77 1.15
CA ARG A 178 9.95 7.66 1.94
C ARG A 178 11.09 6.81 2.51
N LYS A 179 12.07 6.43 1.68
CA LYS A 179 13.19 5.60 2.08
C LYS A 179 14.09 6.32 3.09
N THR A 180 14.42 7.58 2.83
CA THR A 180 15.27 8.40 3.69
C THR A 180 14.61 8.64 5.05
N ALA A 181 13.33 9.04 5.07
CA ALA A 181 12.59 9.22 6.32
C ALA A 181 12.53 7.92 7.12
N SER A 182 12.24 6.78 6.48
CA SER A 182 12.19 5.47 7.15
C SER A 182 13.55 5.08 7.75
N ALA A 183 14.65 5.28 7.01
CA ALA A 183 16.00 4.99 7.50
C ALA A 183 16.37 5.88 8.70
N ASN A 184 16.08 7.19 8.61
CA ASN A 184 16.35 8.14 9.69
C ASN A 184 15.55 7.80 10.97
N ILE A 185 14.26 7.50 10.82
CA ILE A 185 13.39 7.12 11.96
C ILE A 185 13.90 5.84 12.64
N GLN A 186 14.35 4.85 11.88
CA GLN A 186 14.97 3.65 12.43
C GLN A 186 16.28 3.99 13.18
N ALA A 187 17.10 4.89 12.63
CA ALA A 187 18.35 5.32 13.25
C ALA A 187 18.14 6.06 14.59
N LEU A 188 17.00 6.73 14.78
CA LEU A 188 16.64 7.38 16.05
C LEU A 188 16.43 6.39 17.19
N LYS A 189 16.25 5.09 16.92
CA LYS A 189 16.01 4.02 17.92
C LYS A 189 14.91 4.37 18.93
N LEU A 190 13.87 5.05 18.48
CA LEU A 190 12.73 5.37 19.33
C LEU A 190 12.05 4.09 19.84
N LYS A 191 11.51 4.14 21.05
CA LYS A 191 10.85 2.98 21.69
C LYS A 191 9.75 2.37 20.79
N HIS A 192 9.06 3.21 20.03
CA HIS A 192 7.93 2.84 19.18
C HIS A 192 8.20 2.99 17.67
N SER A 193 9.48 3.12 17.24
CA SER A 193 9.82 3.30 15.83
C SER A 193 9.39 2.14 14.93
N LYS A 194 9.21 0.93 15.48
CA LYS A 194 8.71 -0.24 14.74
C LYS A 194 7.24 -0.12 14.30
N GLU A 195 6.49 0.78 14.94
CA GLU A 195 5.09 1.05 14.57
C GLU A 195 4.99 1.99 13.36
N TYR A 196 6.08 2.67 13.00
CA TYR A 196 6.14 3.52 11.81
C TYR A 196 6.25 2.70 10.54
N TYR A 197 5.34 2.99 9.60
CA TYR A 197 5.36 2.37 8.26
C TYR A 197 4.66 3.28 7.24
N VAL A 198 5.07 3.20 5.98
CA VAL A 198 4.45 3.94 4.87
C VAL A 198 3.87 2.96 3.86
N PRO A 199 2.57 2.65 3.93
CA PRO A 199 1.89 1.79 2.97
C PRO A 199 2.02 2.24 1.52
N SER A 200 1.91 3.54 1.28
CA SER A 200 2.09 4.15 -0.04
C SER A 200 2.58 5.59 0.08
N MET A 201 3.36 6.04 -0.90
CA MET A 201 3.72 7.44 -1.10
C MET A 201 3.88 7.66 -2.59
N SER A 202 2.86 8.25 -3.22
CA SER A 202 2.77 8.37 -4.66
C SER A 202 1.90 9.56 -5.08
N SER A 203 2.11 10.08 -6.27
CA SER A 203 1.22 11.05 -6.93
C SER A 203 0.12 10.36 -7.75
N ARG A 204 0.12 9.01 -7.81
CA ARG A 204 -0.77 8.19 -8.65
C ARG A 204 -1.75 7.36 -7.86
N THR A 205 -1.27 6.69 -6.81
CA THR A 205 -2.04 5.69 -6.07
C THR A 205 -1.95 5.89 -4.56
N VAL A 206 -2.94 5.36 -3.86
CA VAL A 206 -2.97 5.28 -2.40
C VAL A 206 -3.42 3.90 -1.97
N VAL A 207 -2.83 3.39 -0.89
CA VAL A 207 -3.16 2.08 -0.30
C VAL A 207 -3.83 2.28 1.05
N TYR A 208 -5.03 1.72 1.19
CA TYR A 208 -5.75 1.55 2.44
C TYR A 208 -5.68 0.09 2.85
N LYS A 209 -5.06 -0.24 3.98
CA LYS A 209 -4.86 -1.62 4.43
C LYS A 209 -4.68 -1.71 5.93
N GLY A 210 -4.86 -2.91 6.48
CA GLY A 210 -4.63 -3.15 7.90
C GLY A 210 -4.89 -4.58 8.31
N LEU A 211 -4.80 -4.87 9.61
CA LEU A 211 -5.23 -6.14 10.20
C LEU A 211 -6.76 -6.20 10.26
N LEU A 212 -7.38 -6.16 9.10
CA LEU A 212 -8.81 -6.08 8.91
C LEU A 212 -9.32 -7.38 8.25
N LEU A 213 -10.58 -7.68 8.48
CA LEU A 213 -11.34 -8.63 7.66
C LEU A 213 -11.74 -7.95 6.34
N ALA A 214 -12.14 -8.75 5.36
CA ALA A 214 -12.55 -8.24 4.06
C ALA A 214 -13.68 -7.21 4.13
N ASP A 215 -14.73 -7.51 4.88
CA ASP A 215 -15.91 -6.66 5.08
C ASP A 215 -15.63 -5.42 5.95
N GLN A 216 -14.56 -5.44 6.72
CA GLN A 216 -14.19 -4.33 7.58
C GLN A 216 -13.50 -3.19 6.83
N VAL A 217 -12.82 -3.42 5.70
CA VAL A 217 -11.99 -2.41 5.01
C VAL A 217 -12.82 -1.19 4.60
N GLY A 218 -13.96 -1.40 3.94
CA GLY A 218 -14.85 -0.32 3.49
C GLY A 218 -15.57 0.39 4.64
N VAL A 219 -15.82 -0.32 5.76
CA VAL A 219 -16.48 0.24 6.96
C VAL A 219 -15.49 1.00 7.82
N TYR A 220 -14.25 0.54 7.90
CA TYR A 220 -13.20 1.15 8.72
C TYR A 220 -12.71 2.48 8.13
N TYR A 221 -12.35 2.50 6.86
CA TYR A 221 -11.87 3.69 6.17
C TYR A 221 -13.04 4.50 5.58
N LYS A 222 -13.47 5.55 6.29
CA LYS A 222 -14.61 6.39 5.86
C LYS A 222 -14.41 7.04 4.50
N ASP A 223 -13.16 7.28 4.08
CA ASP A 223 -12.84 7.78 2.73
C ASP A 223 -13.37 6.87 1.63
N LEU A 224 -13.35 5.54 1.84
CA LEU A 224 -13.76 4.56 0.82
C LEU A 224 -15.28 4.53 0.56
N SER A 225 -16.08 5.02 1.49
CA SER A 225 -17.54 5.17 1.35
C SER A 225 -17.98 6.56 0.88
N ASP A 226 -17.05 7.50 0.73
CA ASP A 226 -17.33 8.85 0.22
C ASP A 226 -17.46 8.84 -1.31
N GLU A 227 -18.55 9.36 -1.86
CA GLU A 227 -18.80 9.39 -3.30
C GLU A 227 -17.71 10.14 -4.10
N ARG A 228 -16.99 11.06 -3.47
CA ARG A 228 -15.84 11.77 -4.05
C ARG A 228 -14.60 10.89 -4.16
N CYS A 229 -14.57 9.74 -3.47
CA CYS A 229 -13.51 8.75 -3.59
C CYS A 229 -13.69 7.96 -4.89
N ILE A 230 -13.13 8.51 -5.96
CA ILE A 230 -13.25 7.97 -7.32
C ILE A 230 -11.93 7.40 -7.81
N SER A 231 -12.00 6.30 -8.55
CA SER A 231 -10.85 5.66 -9.18
C SER A 231 -11.25 4.99 -10.50
N ALA A 232 -10.29 4.79 -11.40
CA ALA A 232 -10.48 3.96 -12.59
C ALA A 232 -9.98 2.52 -12.40
N ILE A 233 -9.33 2.23 -11.27
CA ILE A 233 -8.87 0.90 -10.89
C ILE A 233 -9.01 0.72 -9.37
N GLY A 234 -9.47 -0.45 -8.95
CA GLY A 234 -9.40 -0.92 -7.57
C GLY A 234 -8.75 -2.29 -7.54
N LEU A 235 -7.63 -2.43 -6.85
CA LEU A 235 -6.94 -3.69 -6.59
C LEU A 235 -7.11 -4.04 -5.12
N VAL A 236 -7.65 -5.21 -4.83
CA VAL A 236 -7.89 -5.68 -3.46
C VAL A 236 -7.15 -6.95 -3.19
N HIS A 237 -6.84 -7.16 -1.93
CA HIS A 237 -6.22 -8.39 -1.47
C HIS A 237 -6.67 -8.69 -0.05
N GLN A 238 -6.95 -9.96 0.19
CA GLN A 238 -7.21 -10.52 1.50
C GLN A 238 -6.22 -11.64 1.78
N ARG A 239 -5.52 -11.53 2.82
CA ARG A 239 -4.47 -12.40 3.34
C ARG A 239 -3.13 -11.68 3.44
N PHE A 240 -2.33 -12.08 4.41
CA PHE A 240 -0.92 -11.68 4.50
C PHE A 240 0.00 -12.88 4.22
N SER A 241 1.31 -12.66 4.18
CA SER A 241 2.30 -13.74 4.01
C SER A 241 2.22 -14.75 5.15
N THR A 242 2.16 -16.04 4.83
CA THR A 242 2.04 -17.16 5.78
C THR A 242 3.27 -17.37 6.66
N ASN A 243 4.40 -16.75 6.32
CA ASN A 243 5.69 -16.96 6.98
C ASN A 243 5.99 -15.98 8.12
N THR A 244 5.07 -15.06 8.43
CA THR A 244 5.23 -14.03 9.46
C THR A 244 3.97 -13.91 10.30
N PHE A 245 4.10 -13.39 11.55
CA PHE A 245 2.91 -13.06 12.35
C PHE A 245 2.16 -11.87 11.74
N PRO A 246 0.80 -11.85 11.80
CA PRO A 246 0.01 -10.75 11.28
C PRO A 246 0.34 -9.42 11.96
N GLU A 247 0.66 -8.43 11.13
CA GLU A 247 0.90 -7.05 11.55
C GLU A 247 0.33 -6.06 10.54
N TRP A 248 -0.06 -4.87 10.99
CA TRP A 248 -0.64 -3.82 10.13
C TRP A 248 0.19 -3.53 8.88
N PRO A 249 1.53 -3.39 8.95
CA PRO A 249 2.36 -3.15 7.78
C PRO A 249 2.36 -4.28 6.75
N LEU A 250 2.18 -5.53 7.20
CA LEU A 250 2.32 -6.73 6.36
C LEU A 250 1.06 -7.09 5.58
N ALA A 251 -0.09 -6.46 5.89
CA ALA A 251 -1.30 -6.62 5.09
C ALA A 251 -1.05 -6.20 3.64
N HIS A 252 -1.69 -6.88 2.70
CA HIS A 252 -1.68 -6.54 1.28
C HIS A 252 -2.83 -5.57 0.93
N PRO A 253 -2.79 -4.89 -0.25
CA PRO A 253 -1.71 -4.89 -1.23
C PRO A 253 -0.49 -4.06 -0.77
N TYR A 254 0.66 -4.30 -1.39
CA TYR A 254 1.80 -3.41 -1.33
C TYR A 254 1.72 -2.35 -2.43
N ARG A 255 2.80 -1.58 -2.65
CA ARG A 255 2.83 -0.46 -3.61
C ARG A 255 2.79 -0.93 -5.07
N TYR A 256 3.48 -2.04 -5.35
CA TYR A 256 3.64 -2.63 -6.68
C TYR A 256 3.17 -4.07 -6.76
N VAL A 257 3.04 -4.76 -5.63
CA VAL A 257 2.80 -6.20 -5.59
C VAL A 257 1.57 -6.55 -4.76
N ALA A 258 0.76 -7.43 -5.29
CA ALA A 258 -0.25 -8.19 -4.57
C ALA A 258 -0.25 -9.62 -5.12
N HIS A 259 -0.02 -10.62 -4.27
CA HIS A 259 -0.03 -12.02 -4.68
C HIS A 259 -0.34 -12.96 -3.51
N ASN A 260 -0.73 -14.18 -3.82
CA ASN A 260 -1.01 -15.25 -2.88
C ASN A 260 0.01 -16.39 -2.92
N GLY A 261 1.00 -16.29 -3.81
CA GLY A 261 2.07 -17.25 -3.88
C GLY A 261 3.04 -17.14 -2.71
N GLU A 262 3.98 -18.06 -2.64
CA GLU A 262 5.13 -18.02 -1.75
C GLU A 262 6.38 -17.79 -2.57
N ILE A 263 7.25 -16.87 -2.11
CA ILE A 263 8.54 -16.61 -2.73
C ILE A 263 9.59 -17.31 -1.89
N ASN A 264 10.12 -18.40 -2.41
CA ASN A 264 11.11 -19.21 -1.72
C ASN A 264 12.43 -18.48 -1.54
N THR A 265 13.21 -18.92 -0.52
CA THR A 265 14.59 -18.47 -0.32
C THR A 265 14.70 -16.97 0.03
N VAL A 266 13.78 -16.44 0.84
CA VAL A 266 13.76 -15.02 1.26
C VAL A 266 15.12 -14.54 1.76
N LYS A 267 15.78 -15.32 2.64
CA LYS A 267 17.10 -14.98 3.17
C LYS A 267 18.17 -14.90 2.09
N GLY A 268 18.15 -15.82 1.13
CA GLY A 268 19.05 -15.80 -0.02
C GLY A 268 18.79 -14.59 -0.93
N ASN A 269 17.53 -14.31 -1.25
CA ASN A 269 17.14 -13.16 -2.07
C ASN A 269 17.54 -11.83 -1.41
N TYR A 270 17.31 -11.69 -0.11
CA TYR A 270 17.79 -10.54 0.67
C TYR A 270 19.30 -10.38 0.58
N ASN A 271 20.06 -11.45 0.81
CA ASN A 271 21.52 -11.41 0.77
C ASN A 271 22.05 -11.07 -0.63
N TRP A 272 21.43 -11.60 -1.68
CA TRP A 272 21.76 -11.25 -3.07
C TRP A 272 21.50 -9.78 -3.37
N MET A 273 20.36 -9.24 -2.92
CA MET A 273 20.07 -7.82 -3.09
C MET A 273 21.09 -6.96 -2.36
N LYS A 274 21.41 -7.29 -1.11
CA LYS A 274 22.40 -6.58 -0.31
C LYS A 274 23.81 -6.63 -0.93
N ALA A 275 24.21 -7.78 -1.49
CA ALA A 275 25.51 -7.89 -2.17
C ALA A 275 25.58 -6.99 -3.42
N ARG A 276 24.47 -6.82 -4.12
CA ARG A 276 24.39 -5.94 -5.31
C ARG A 276 24.43 -4.46 -4.98
N GLU A 277 24.03 -4.04 -3.78
CA GLU A 277 24.04 -2.63 -3.37
C GLU A 277 25.44 -1.98 -3.53
N GLY A 278 26.51 -2.76 -3.36
CA GLY A 278 27.89 -2.29 -3.52
C GLY A 278 28.33 -1.98 -4.96
N VAL A 279 27.58 -2.48 -5.97
CA VAL A 279 27.94 -2.35 -7.40
C VAL A 279 26.80 -1.78 -8.24
N MET A 280 25.67 -1.45 -7.64
CA MET A 280 24.52 -0.86 -8.35
C MET A 280 24.87 0.53 -8.86
N ALA A 281 24.45 0.80 -10.11
CA ALA A 281 24.47 2.11 -10.72
C ALA A 281 23.16 2.35 -11.47
N SER A 282 22.68 3.58 -11.43
CA SER A 282 21.49 3.99 -12.18
C SER A 282 21.67 5.42 -12.69
N PRO A 283 21.62 5.64 -14.00
CA PRO A 283 21.72 7.01 -14.54
C PRO A 283 20.49 7.85 -14.16
N VAL A 284 19.34 7.21 -13.88
CA VAL A 284 18.09 7.87 -13.54
C VAL A 284 18.04 8.30 -12.07
N LEU A 285 18.52 7.45 -11.16
CA LEU A 285 18.57 7.75 -9.72
C LEU A 285 19.85 8.49 -9.32
N ALA A 286 20.93 8.35 -10.10
CA ALA A 286 22.21 9.01 -9.88
C ALA A 286 22.67 8.96 -8.40
N ALA A 287 22.95 10.11 -7.79
CA ALA A 287 23.36 10.20 -6.39
C ALA A 287 22.27 9.78 -5.38
N ASP A 288 21.00 9.84 -5.76
CA ASP A 288 19.91 9.46 -4.89
C ASP A 288 19.89 7.94 -4.62
N LEU A 289 20.52 7.12 -5.48
CA LEU A 289 20.60 5.67 -5.29
C LEU A 289 21.20 5.28 -3.93
N GLN A 290 22.22 5.99 -3.47
CA GLN A 290 22.86 5.72 -2.17
C GLN A 290 21.92 5.96 -0.97
N LYS A 291 20.96 6.88 -1.10
CA LYS A 291 19.98 7.18 -0.06
C LYS A 291 18.93 6.07 0.10
N LEU A 292 18.82 5.16 -0.88
CA LEU A 292 17.82 4.09 -0.90
C LEU A 292 18.26 2.85 -0.13
N TYR A 293 19.53 2.74 0.22
CA TYR A 293 20.06 1.55 0.90
C TYR A 293 19.74 1.53 2.40
N PRO A 294 19.45 0.36 2.98
CA PRO A 294 19.27 -0.92 2.28
C PRO A 294 17.97 -0.95 1.49
N ILE A 295 17.97 -1.62 0.34
CA ILE A 295 16.77 -1.77 -0.48
C ILE A 295 15.70 -2.59 0.26
N SER A 296 16.11 -3.72 0.82
CA SER A 296 15.26 -4.64 1.60
C SER A 296 15.79 -4.77 3.02
N PHE A 297 14.93 -5.18 3.95
CA PHE A 297 15.28 -5.36 5.37
C PHE A 297 15.14 -6.83 5.76
N ALA A 298 15.98 -7.29 6.69
CA ALA A 298 16.07 -8.70 7.06
C ALA A 298 14.78 -9.29 7.65
N ASP A 299 13.99 -8.48 8.33
CA ASP A 299 12.77 -8.91 9.05
C ASP A 299 11.47 -8.69 8.23
N GLN A 300 11.59 -8.44 6.92
CA GLN A 300 10.45 -8.27 6.03
C GLN A 300 9.93 -9.61 5.51
N SER A 301 8.65 -9.66 5.14
CA SER A 301 8.09 -10.80 4.40
C SER A 301 8.73 -10.91 3.00
N ASP A 302 8.56 -12.07 2.38
CA ASP A 302 8.95 -12.34 1.00
C ASP A 302 8.34 -11.30 0.04
N THR A 303 7.05 -11.05 0.16
CA THR A 303 6.33 -10.08 -0.67
C THR A 303 6.82 -8.65 -0.45
N ALA A 304 7.05 -8.23 0.79
CA ALA A 304 7.58 -6.90 1.08
C ALA A 304 8.99 -6.70 0.50
N THR A 305 9.81 -7.75 0.55
CA THR A 305 11.14 -7.74 -0.06
C THR A 305 11.05 -7.64 -1.59
N PHE A 306 10.16 -8.40 -2.20
CA PHE A 306 9.92 -8.34 -3.64
C PHE A 306 9.36 -6.97 -4.07
N ASP A 307 8.38 -6.43 -3.34
CA ASP A 307 7.82 -5.09 -3.60
C ASP A 307 8.91 -4.01 -3.60
N ASN A 308 9.83 -4.03 -2.63
CA ASN A 308 10.95 -3.10 -2.57
C ASN A 308 11.90 -3.22 -3.78
N CYS A 309 12.16 -4.45 -4.25
CA CYS A 309 13.01 -4.67 -5.43
C CYS A 309 12.32 -4.19 -6.71
N LEU A 310 11.04 -4.49 -6.87
CA LEU A 310 10.26 -4.07 -8.05
C LEU A 310 10.11 -2.55 -8.09
N GLU A 311 9.86 -1.91 -6.95
CA GLU A 311 9.83 -0.45 -6.84
C GLU A 311 11.16 0.18 -7.25
N LEU A 312 12.29 -0.35 -6.78
CA LEU A 312 13.62 0.12 -7.20
C LEU A 312 13.80 0.05 -8.71
N LEU A 313 13.51 -1.11 -9.32
CA LEU A 313 13.68 -1.31 -10.76
C LEU A 313 12.80 -0.34 -11.56
N THR A 314 11.54 -0.19 -11.16
CA THR A 314 10.60 0.73 -11.81
C THR A 314 11.06 2.18 -11.68
N MET A 315 11.50 2.60 -10.49
CA MET A 315 12.01 3.96 -10.25
C MET A 315 13.33 4.23 -10.95
N ALA A 316 14.14 3.18 -11.18
CA ALA A 316 15.36 3.25 -11.99
C ALA A 316 15.09 3.31 -13.50
N GLY A 317 13.82 3.23 -13.94
CA GLY A 317 13.41 3.38 -15.33
C GLY A 317 13.24 2.07 -16.10
N TYR A 318 13.27 0.93 -15.43
CA TYR A 318 12.94 -0.35 -16.07
C TYR A 318 11.41 -0.49 -16.21
N PRO A 319 10.90 -0.89 -17.38
CA PRO A 319 9.48 -1.19 -17.54
C PRO A 319 9.10 -2.44 -16.74
N ILE A 320 7.93 -2.41 -16.10
CA ILE A 320 7.44 -3.55 -15.28
C ILE A 320 7.32 -4.85 -16.09
N SER A 321 7.10 -4.75 -17.41
CA SER A 321 6.98 -5.90 -18.31
C SER A 321 8.30 -6.56 -18.68
N GLN A 322 9.44 -6.02 -18.27
CA GLN A 322 10.78 -6.51 -18.55
C GLN A 322 11.31 -7.37 -17.40
#